data_e76477621d027cdf76829a8b23d5ca17
#
_entry.id   e76477621d027cdf76829a8b23d5ca17
#
_cell.length_a   1.000
_cell.length_b   1.000
_cell.length_c   1.000
_cell.angle_alpha   90.00
_cell.angle_beta   90.00
_cell.angle_gamma   90.00
#
_symmetry.space_group_name_H-M   'P 1'
#
loop_
_entity.id
_entity.type
_entity.pdbx_description
1 polymer ?
#
loop_
_entity_poly.entity_id
_entity_poly.type
_entity_poly.pdbx_seq_one_letter_code
_entity_poly.pdbx_strand_id
1 'polypeptide(L)'
;MLNDGIFFDGSSIAGWKAINESDMILKPDLSKSFVDPFFSHNTLVVFCDVMDPITKKYYERDPRSTAKAALKYMESLGIGDTAYFGPEPEFFVFDDVKYQAEMNSSFYRINSTEGPYN
;
A
#
# COMPACT_ATOMS: atom_id res chain seq x y z
N MET A 1 -10.71 -10.52 14.99
CA MET A 1 -10.02 -9.28 14.58
C MET A 1 -9.40 -9.40 13.18
N LEU A 2 -8.50 -10.33 12.89
CA LEU A 2 -7.94 -10.46 11.53
C LEU A 2 -8.97 -10.91 10.47
N ASN A 3 -9.96 -11.69 10.83
CA ASN A 3 -10.97 -12.19 9.87
C ASN A 3 -12.04 -11.16 9.51
N ASP A 4 -12.31 -10.20 10.39
CA ASP A 4 -13.40 -9.22 10.20
C ASP A 4 -12.91 -7.94 9.54
N GLY A 5 -11.61 -7.75 9.50
CA GLY A 5 -10.97 -6.54 9.01
C GLY A 5 -10.84 -5.45 10.07
N ILE A 6 -10.19 -4.36 9.67
CA ILE A 6 -9.91 -3.20 10.53
C ILE A 6 -10.47 -1.97 9.83
N PHE A 7 -11.18 -1.11 10.57
CA PHE A 7 -11.67 0.16 10.05
C PHE A 7 -10.54 1.18 9.90
N PHE A 8 -10.60 1.96 8.85
CA PHE A 8 -9.74 3.11 8.65
C PHE A 8 -10.50 4.24 7.98
N ASP A 9 -9.97 5.45 8.07
CA ASP A 9 -10.54 6.66 7.46
C ASP A 9 -10.15 6.78 5.99
N GLY A 10 -11.07 6.46 5.09
CA GLY A 10 -10.88 6.57 3.65
C GLY A 10 -10.82 7.99 3.13
N SER A 11 -11.23 9.00 3.90
CA SER A 11 -11.11 10.43 3.53
C SER A 11 -9.65 10.90 3.55
N SER A 12 -8.77 10.18 4.24
CA SER A 12 -7.32 10.42 4.23
C SER A 12 -6.69 10.15 2.85
N ILE A 13 -7.40 9.45 1.97
CA ILE A 13 -6.93 9.16 0.62
C ILE A 13 -7.70 10.06 -0.37
N ALA A 14 -6.98 10.98 -1.01
CA ALA A 14 -7.58 11.93 -1.94
C ALA A 14 -8.42 11.24 -3.04
N GLY A 15 -9.66 11.67 -3.18
CA GLY A 15 -10.58 11.17 -4.20
C GLY A 15 -11.27 9.83 -3.86
N TRP A 16 -11.05 9.26 -2.67
CA TRP A 16 -11.71 8.01 -2.28
C TRP A 16 -13.07 8.26 -1.63
N LYS A 17 -13.12 8.88 -0.49
CA LYS A 17 -14.36 9.12 0.27
C LYS A 17 -14.46 10.58 0.75
N ALA A 18 -15.68 11.04 0.95
CA ALA A 18 -15.94 12.29 1.65
C ALA A 18 -15.90 12.06 3.17
N ILE A 19 -15.66 13.13 3.92
CA ILE A 19 -15.47 13.06 5.38
C ILE A 19 -16.71 12.53 6.13
N ASN A 20 -17.90 12.73 5.57
CA ASN A 20 -19.17 12.27 6.14
C ASN A 20 -19.48 10.78 5.90
N GLU A 21 -18.69 10.11 5.04
CA GLU A 21 -18.83 8.69 4.71
C GLU A 21 -17.44 8.02 4.62
N SER A 22 -16.57 8.38 5.55
CA SER A 22 -15.14 8.07 5.43
C SER A 22 -14.76 6.65 5.81
N ASP A 23 -15.55 5.99 6.65
CA ASP A 23 -15.19 4.66 7.16
C ASP A 23 -15.09 3.61 6.05
N MET A 24 -13.97 2.90 6.04
CA MET A 24 -13.69 1.79 5.16
C MET A 24 -13.08 0.62 5.93
N ILE A 25 -13.06 -0.56 5.37
CA ILE A 25 -12.51 -1.76 6.00
C ILE A 25 -11.29 -2.24 5.23
N LEU A 26 -10.17 -2.44 5.95
CA LEU A 26 -9.03 -3.22 5.49
C LEU A 26 -9.30 -4.70 5.74
N LYS A 27 -9.50 -5.47 4.69
CA LYS A 27 -9.69 -6.92 4.74
C LYS A 27 -8.36 -7.62 4.52
N PRO A 28 -7.74 -8.26 5.54
CA PRO A 28 -6.44 -8.90 5.40
C PRO A 28 -6.45 -10.03 4.39
N ASP A 29 -5.44 -10.06 3.52
CA ASP A 29 -5.10 -11.19 2.67
C ASP A 29 -3.99 -12.00 3.36
N LEU A 30 -4.37 -12.99 4.15
CA LEU A 30 -3.43 -13.78 4.96
C LEU A 30 -2.46 -14.61 4.11
N SER A 31 -2.73 -14.80 2.82
CA SER A 31 -1.81 -15.46 1.90
C SER A 31 -0.65 -14.56 1.46
N LYS A 32 -0.75 -13.26 1.73
CA LYS A 32 0.21 -12.22 1.34
C LYS A 32 0.71 -11.49 2.60
N SER A 33 1.63 -12.13 3.30
CA SER A 33 2.24 -11.57 4.50
C SER A 33 3.73 -11.91 4.57
N PHE A 34 4.49 -11.05 5.23
CA PHE A 34 5.90 -11.27 5.50
C PHE A 34 6.32 -10.55 6.79
N VAL A 35 7.43 -11.00 7.37
CA VAL A 35 8.04 -10.30 8.51
C VAL A 35 8.95 -9.20 7.97
N ASP A 36 8.71 -7.97 8.40
CA ASP A 36 9.53 -6.82 8.01
C ASP A 36 10.92 -6.93 8.64
N PRO A 37 12.00 -6.95 7.85
CA PRO A 37 13.35 -7.13 8.36
C PRO A 37 13.98 -5.84 8.93
N PHE A 38 13.35 -4.68 8.73
CA PHE A 38 13.93 -3.37 9.09
C PHE A 38 13.54 -2.89 10.48
N PHE A 39 12.50 -3.45 11.09
CA PHE A 39 12.10 -3.07 12.44
C PHE A 39 12.85 -3.89 13.52
N SER A 40 13.18 -3.24 14.63
CA SER A 40 13.80 -3.89 15.79
C SER A 40 12.88 -4.90 16.50
N HIS A 41 11.58 -4.76 16.34
CA HIS A 41 10.56 -5.69 16.82
C HIS A 41 10.02 -6.53 15.68
N ASN A 42 9.64 -7.78 15.97
CA ASN A 42 9.00 -8.65 15.00
C ASN A 42 7.70 -8.00 14.50
N THR A 43 7.73 -7.47 13.30
CA THR A 43 6.62 -6.76 12.66
C THR A 43 6.10 -7.57 11.50
N LEU A 44 4.85 -8.04 11.60
CA LEU A 44 4.17 -8.73 10.50
C LEU A 44 3.49 -7.71 9.60
N VAL A 45 3.89 -7.67 8.34
CA VAL A 45 3.23 -6.90 7.28
C VAL A 45 2.20 -7.79 6.59
N VAL A 46 0.98 -7.32 6.48
CA VAL A 46 -0.13 -8.03 5.82
C VAL A 46 -0.74 -7.11 4.77
N PHE A 47 -0.82 -7.58 3.53
CA PHE A 47 -1.56 -6.86 2.49
C PHE A 47 -3.06 -6.99 2.72
N CYS A 48 -3.79 -5.90 2.49
CA CYS A 48 -5.22 -5.88 2.67
C CYS A 48 -5.94 -5.46 1.38
N ASP A 49 -7.13 -5.99 1.19
CA ASP A 49 -8.10 -5.44 0.26
C ASP A 49 -8.95 -4.38 0.98
N VAL A 50 -9.47 -3.43 0.24
CA VAL A 50 -10.37 -2.40 0.80
C VAL A 50 -11.82 -2.75 0.49
N MET A 51 -12.66 -2.64 1.51
CA MET A 51 -14.09 -2.93 1.41
C MET A 51 -14.92 -1.76 1.94
N ASP A 52 -16.07 -1.58 1.33
CA ASP A 52 -17.11 -0.68 1.84
C ASP A 52 -17.81 -1.33 3.06
N PRO A 53 -17.94 -0.61 4.19
CA PRO A 53 -18.47 -1.17 5.43
C PRO A 53 -19.97 -1.45 5.39
N ILE A 54 -20.71 -0.74 4.53
CA ILE A 54 -22.17 -0.86 4.41
C ILE A 54 -22.53 -1.98 3.44
N THR A 55 -22.00 -1.91 2.23
CA THR A 55 -22.32 -2.88 1.17
C THR A 55 -21.57 -4.19 1.29
N LYS A 56 -20.47 -4.22 2.07
CA LYS A 56 -19.55 -5.35 2.21
C LYS A 56 -18.93 -5.80 0.89
N LYS A 57 -18.91 -4.92 -0.11
CA LYS A 57 -18.25 -5.16 -1.40
C LYS A 57 -16.85 -4.59 -1.40
N TYR A 58 -15.99 -5.17 -2.22
CA TYR A 58 -14.67 -4.61 -2.48
C TYR A 58 -14.81 -3.23 -3.11
N TYR A 59 -13.96 -2.32 -2.66
CA TYR A 59 -13.97 -0.93 -3.14
C TYR A 59 -13.35 -0.87 -4.53
N GLU A 60 -14.12 -0.37 -5.49
CA GLU A 60 -13.74 -0.39 -6.91
C GLU A 60 -12.51 0.46 -7.25
N ARG A 61 -12.24 1.52 -6.47
CA ARG A 61 -11.07 2.38 -6.65
C ARG A 61 -9.81 1.86 -5.95
N ASP A 62 -9.91 0.76 -5.21
CA ASP A 62 -8.74 0.09 -4.67
C ASP A 62 -7.92 -0.54 -5.81
N PRO A 63 -6.61 -0.22 -5.94
CA PRO A 63 -5.76 -0.81 -6.98
C PRO A 63 -5.77 -2.34 -6.99
N ARG A 64 -5.82 -2.99 -5.81
CA ARG A 64 -5.92 -4.46 -5.73
C ARG A 64 -7.24 -4.98 -6.27
N SER A 65 -8.34 -4.28 -6.01
CA SER A 65 -9.66 -4.63 -6.55
C SER A 65 -9.68 -4.51 -8.07
N THR A 66 -9.05 -3.47 -8.61
CA THR A 66 -8.88 -3.27 -10.07
C THR A 66 -8.06 -4.40 -10.70
N ALA A 67 -6.93 -4.77 -10.09
CA ALA A 67 -6.11 -5.88 -10.57
C ALA A 67 -6.87 -7.21 -10.56
N LYS A 68 -7.60 -7.51 -9.49
CA LYS A 68 -8.45 -8.71 -9.40
C LYS A 68 -9.57 -8.71 -10.44
N ALA A 69 -10.17 -7.57 -10.73
CA ALA A 69 -11.18 -7.44 -11.79
C ALA A 69 -10.58 -7.69 -13.17
N ALA A 70 -9.38 -7.18 -13.44
CA ALA A 70 -8.67 -7.40 -14.69
C ALA A 70 -8.33 -8.89 -14.91
N LEU A 71 -7.86 -9.59 -13.88
CA LEU A 71 -7.61 -11.03 -13.95
C LEU A 71 -8.88 -11.82 -14.27
N LYS A 72 -9.98 -11.54 -13.57
CA LYS A 72 -11.27 -12.18 -13.85
C LYS A 72 -11.76 -11.90 -15.27
N TYR A 73 -11.54 -10.69 -15.76
CA TYR A 73 -11.92 -10.34 -17.14
C TYR A 73 -11.08 -11.13 -18.15
N MET A 74 -9.78 -11.24 -17.96
CA MET A 74 -8.89 -12.06 -18.79
C MET A 74 -9.35 -13.52 -18.84
N GLU A 75 -9.65 -14.11 -17.68
CA GLU A 75 -10.18 -15.48 -17.57
C GLU A 75 -11.51 -15.64 -18.34
N SER A 76 -12.42 -14.67 -18.18
CA SER A 76 -13.74 -14.71 -18.83
C SER A 76 -13.67 -14.65 -20.36
N LEU A 77 -12.60 -14.09 -20.91
CA LEU A 77 -12.35 -14.03 -22.35
C LEU A 77 -11.61 -15.28 -22.88
N GLY A 78 -11.20 -16.19 -22.00
CA GLY A 78 -10.42 -17.37 -22.38
C GLY A 78 -9.01 -17.05 -22.92
N ILE A 79 -8.48 -15.85 -22.64
CA ILE A 79 -7.14 -15.43 -23.07
C ILE A 79 -6.05 -16.16 -22.27
N GLY A 80 -6.28 -16.36 -20.98
CA GLY A 80 -5.35 -17.03 -20.05
C GLY A 80 -5.92 -17.06 -18.65
N ASP A 81 -5.32 -17.88 -17.81
CA ASP A 81 -5.63 -18.05 -16.38
C ASP A 81 -4.55 -17.43 -15.48
N THR A 82 -3.43 -17.03 -16.06
CA THR A 82 -2.26 -16.54 -15.31
C THR A 82 -1.66 -15.33 -16.03
N ALA A 83 -1.37 -14.27 -15.26
CA ALA A 83 -0.65 -13.10 -15.73
C ALA A 83 0.68 -12.96 -14.96
N TYR A 84 1.78 -12.80 -15.67
CA TYR A 84 3.10 -12.56 -15.11
C TYR A 84 3.47 -11.09 -15.24
N PHE A 85 4.01 -10.52 -14.15
CA PHE A 85 4.49 -9.14 -14.10
C PHE A 85 5.94 -9.13 -13.64
N GLY A 86 6.76 -8.26 -14.21
CA GLY A 86 8.14 -8.01 -13.80
C GLY A 86 8.23 -6.64 -13.15
N PRO A 87 8.06 -6.51 -11.82
CA PRO A 87 8.20 -5.22 -11.14
C PRO A 87 9.66 -4.78 -11.14
N GLU A 88 9.87 -3.46 -11.33
CA GLU A 88 11.18 -2.81 -11.31
C GLU A 88 11.21 -1.74 -10.20
N PRO A 89 11.22 -2.12 -8.91
CA PRO A 89 11.29 -1.15 -7.82
C PRO A 89 12.65 -0.48 -7.78
N GLU A 90 12.66 0.86 -7.83
CA GLU A 90 13.88 1.67 -7.75
C GLU A 90 13.96 2.39 -6.41
N PHE A 91 15.15 2.43 -5.82
CA PHE A 91 15.39 3.11 -4.55
C PHE A 91 16.84 3.58 -4.44
N PHE A 92 17.07 4.54 -3.55
CA PHE A 92 18.40 5.02 -3.20
C PHE A 92 18.84 4.46 -1.86
N VAL A 93 20.12 4.16 -1.75
CA VAL A 93 20.78 3.80 -0.48
C VAL A 93 21.72 4.93 -0.09
N PHE A 94 21.57 5.45 1.13
CA PHE A 94 22.39 6.52 1.64
C PHE A 94 23.19 6.07 2.87
N ASP A 95 24.40 6.62 3.02
CA ASP A 95 25.25 6.40 4.20
C ASP A 95 24.76 7.17 5.42
N ASP A 96 24.19 8.37 5.20
CA ASP A 96 23.63 9.22 6.26
C ASP A 96 22.48 10.05 5.72
N VAL A 97 21.41 10.14 6.50
CA VAL A 97 20.25 10.99 6.21
C VAL A 97 19.91 11.82 7.44
N LYS A 98 19.89 13.14 7.28
CA LYS A 98 19.42 14.09 8.31
C LYS A 98 18.31 14.93 7.72
N TYR A 99 17.24 15.11 8.45
CA TYR A 99 16.14 15.97 8.02
C TYR A 99 15.43 16.61 9.21
N GLN A 100 14.78 17.71 8.93
CA GLN A 100 13.85 18.38 9.82
C GLN A 100 12.64 18.83 9.01
N ALA A 101 11.44 18.60 9.53
CA ALA A 101 10.19 19.04 8.92
C ALA A 101 9.26 19.59 10.00
N GLU A 102 9.46 20.85 10.36
CA GLU A 102 8.70 21.57 11.38
C GLU A 102 8.03 22.80 10.76
N MET A 103 7.06 23.38 11.45
CA MET A 103 6.30 24.54 10.96
C MET A 103 7.19 25.75 10.63
N ASN A 104 8.29 25.92 11.33
CA ASN A 104 9.18 27.09 11.22
C ASN A 104 10.53 26.78 10.57
N SER A 105 10.81 25.53 10.24
CA SER A 105 12.09 25.10 9.67
C SER A 105 11.97 23.77 8.94
N SER A 106 12.60 23.70 7.78
CA SER A 106 12.76 22.44 7.06
C SER A 106 14.11 22.37 6.37
N PHE A 107 14.74 21.22 6.43
CA PHE A 107 15.93 20.90 5.64
C PHE A 107 16.03 19.39 5.43
N TYR A 108 16.81 18.97 4.45
CA TYR A 108 17.34 17.62 4.35
C TYR A 108 18.83 17.67 3.97
N ARG A 109 19.57 16.69 4.43
CA ARG A 109 20.94 16.41 4.03
C ARG A 109 21.11 14.91 3.88
N ILE A 110 21.64 14.50 2.75
CA ILE A 110 21.94 13.11 2.45
C ILE A 110 23.41 13.00 2.07
N ASN A 111 24.05 11.92 2.49
CA ASN A 111 25.41 11.57 2.09
C ASN A 111 25.40 10.16 1.48
N SER A 112 26.18 9.98 0.43
CA SER A 112 26.43 8.69 -0.19
C SER A 112 27.82 8.69 -0.79
N THR A 113 28.60 7.66 -0.53
CA THR A 113 29.95 7.49 -1.13
C THR A 113 29.89 7.38 -2.65
N GLU A 114 28.75 7.03 -3.21
CA GLU A 114 28.50 6.99 -4.66
C GLU A 114 27.95 8.30 -5.22
N GLY A 115 27.63 9.26 -4.37
CA GLY A 115 27.06 10.53 -4.78
C GLY A 115 28.11 11.52 -5.31
N PRO A 116 27.83 12.25 -6.41
CA PRO A 116 28.77 13.21 -6.99
C PRO A 116 28.96 14.47 -6.11
N TYR A 117 28.21 14.59 -5.04
CA TYR A 117 28.23 15.69 -4.06
C TYR A 117 29.00 15.34 -2.77
N ASN A 118 29.70 14.23 -2.75
CA ASN A 118 30.44 13.73 -1.59
C ASN A 118 31.92 14.09 -1.70
#